data_3a33889efff73839ecc8151ae93638e7
#
_entry.id   3a33889efff73839ecc8151ae93638e7
#
_cell.length_a   1.000
_cell.length_b   1.000
_cell.length_c   1.000
_cell.angle_alpha   90.00
_cell.angle_beta   90.00
_cell.angle_gamma   90.00
#
_symmetry.space_group_name_H-M   'P 1'
#
loop_
_entity.id
_entity.type
_entity.pdbx_description
1 polymer ?
#
loop_
_entity_poly.entity_id
_entity_poly.type
_entity_poly.pdbx_seq_one_letter_code
_entity_poly.pdbx_strand_id
1 'polypeptide(L)'
;GCPHHCFGCHNPETWDFEKGKEFTNETFEEIFQALQANGIHRDFCIMGGEPLCEQNQLLTLLLINTIKEKLPDTKIYVWTGYYYDDLIKQTTNGKLQEILKKADVLIDGPYIQSQRDITLSMRGSKNQSIINLKEINK
;
A
#
# COMPACT_ATOMS: atom_id res chain seq x y z
N GLY A 1 -1.25 11.91 1.41
CA GLY A 1 -2.23 12.41 0.44
C GLY A 1 -2.88 11.32 -0.39
N CYS A 2 -4.04 11.60 -0.96
CA CYS A 2 -4.77 10.69 -1.85
C CYS A 2 -5.50 11.48 -2.93
N PRO A 3 -5.27 11.19 -4.22
CA PRO A 3 -5.93 11.90 -5.31
C PRO A 3 -7.32 11.34 -5.66
N HIS A 4 -7.72 10.19 -5.10
CA HIS A 4 -8.95 9.49 -5.51
C HIS A 4 -10.23 10.13 -4.99
N HIS A 5 -10.22 10.65 -3.76
CA HIS A 5 -11.38 11.28 -3.11
C HIS A 5 -12.67 10.42 -3.20
N CYS A 6 -12.56 9.11 -2.93
CA CYS A 6 -13.67 8.18 -3.05
C CYS A 6 -14.87 8.58 -2.18
N PHE A 7 -16.06 8.63 -2.76
CA PHE A 7 -17.27 8.89 -2.00
C PHE A 7 -17.47 7.80 -0.92
N GLY A 8 -17.68 8.23 0.32
CA GLY A 8 -17.83 7.32 1.47
C GLY A 8 -16.51 6.77 2.02
N CYS A 9 -15.36 7.31 1.59
CA CYS A 9 -14.07 6.97 2.18
C CYS A 9 -14.10 7.16 3.71
N HIS A 10 -13.61 6.17 4.46
CA HIS A 10 -13.59 6.24 5.94
C HIS A 10 -12.41 7.07 6.48
N ASN A 11 -11.44 7.45 5.64
CA ASN A 11 -10.28 8.26 5.99
C ASN A 11 -10.14 9.53 5.11
N PRO A 12 -11.17 10.40 5.00
CA PRO A 12 -11.08 11.58 4.14
C PRO A 12 -10.00 12.57 4.59
N GLU A 13 -9.58 12.52 5.84
CA GLU A 13 -8.47 13.31 6.39
C GLU A 13 -7.12 13.00 5.73
N THR A 14 -6.98 11.84 5.07
CA THR A 14 -5.76 11.46 4.35
C THR A 14 -5.68 12.00 2.92
N TRP A 15 -6.69 12.71 2.43
CA TRP A 15 -6.68 13.22 1.05
C TRP A 15 -5.71 14.37 0.83
N ASP A 16 -5.55 15.22 1.83
CA ASP A 16 -4.73 16.41 1.75
C ASP A 16 -3.24 16.04 1.84
N PHE A 17 -2.46 16.40 0.80
CA PHE A 17 -1.02 16.14 0.74
C PHE A 17 -0.19 17.01 1.69
N GLU A 18 -0.74 18.12 2.16
CA GLU A 18 -0.07 19.04 3.09
C GLU A 18 -0.32 18.69 4.56
N LYS A 19 -1.24 17.74 4.83
CA LYS A 19 -1.53 17.29 6.18
C LYS A 19 -0.67 16.08 6.57
N GLY A 20 -0.48 15.94 7.85
CA GLY A 20 0.28 14.83 8.43
C GLY A 20 1.58 15.33 9.04
N LYS A 21 2.38 14.38 9.47
CA LYS A 21 3.72 14.61 10.01
C LYS A 21 4.75 14.22 8.97
N GLU A 22 5.87 14.93 8.95
CA GLU A 22 7.02 14.54 8.14
C GLU A 22 7.47 13.13 8.52
N PHE A 23 7.77 12.31 7.52
CA PHE A 23 8.33 10.98 7.70
C PHE A 23 9.85 11.10 7.93
N THR A 24 10.31 10.71 9.11
CA THR A 24 11.70 10.83 9.55
C THR A 24 12.36 9.47 9.76
N ASN A 25 13.65 9.45 10.04
CA ASN A 25 14.36 8.24 10.45
C ASN A 25 13.77 7.65 11.74
N GLU A 26 13.34 8.49 12.67
CA GLU A 26 12.68 8.07 13.91
C GLU A 26 11.37 7.33 13.61
N THR A 27 10.58 7.82 12.64
CA THR A 27 9.35 7.13 12.17
C THR A 27 9.68 5.75 11.61
N PHE A 28 10.80 5.64 10.89
CA PHE A 28 11.28 4.37 10.36
C PHE A 28 11.61 3.37 11.48
N GLU A 29 12.36 3.82 12.50
CA GLU A 29 12.71 2.99 13.65
C GLU A 29 11.47 2.55 14.45
N GLU A 30 10.47 3.43 14.61
CA GLU A 30 9.19 3.07 15.25
C GLU A 30 8.48 1.94 14.51
N ILE A 31 8.46 1.97 13.16
CA ILE A 31 7.89 0.90 12.34
C ILE A 31 8.65 -0.42 12.55
N PHE A 32 10.00 -0.38 12.53
CA PHE A 32 10.83 -1.56 12.77
C PHE A 32 10.60 -2.18 14.14
N GLN A 33 10.56 -1.36 15.17
CA GLN A 33 10.30 -1.81 16.54
C GLN A 33 8.90 -2.42 16.66
N ALA A 34 7.88 -1.81 16.04
CA ALA A 34 6.52 -2.33 16.04
C ALA A 34 6.39 -3.68 15.34
N LEU A 35 7.07 -3.87 14.20
CA LEU A 35 7.06 -5.13 13.45
C LEU A 35 7.66 -6.30 14.25
N GLN A 36 8.63 -6.04 15.13
CA GLN A 36 9.35 -7.05 15.90
C GLN A 36 8.93 -7.14 17.37
N ALA A 37 7.99 -6.30 17.81
CA ALA A 37 7.60 -6.20 19.21
C ALA A 37 7.10 -7.56 19.75
N ASN A 38 7.54 -7.88 20.97
CA ASN A 38 7.14 -9.07 21.71
C ASN A 38 7.47 -10.42 21.02
N GLY A 39 8.44 -10.45 20.09
CA GLY A 39 8.80 -11.65 19.35
C GLY A 39 7.71 -12.18 18.43
N ILE A 40 6.70 -11.37 18.13
CA ILE A 40 5.61 -11.74 17.22
C ILE A 40 6.00 -11.34 15.80
N HIS A 41 5.96 -12.30 14.88
CA HIS A 41 6.10 -12.02 13.46
C HIS A 41 4.84 -11.28 12.95
N ARG A 42 5.06 -10.15 12.29
CA ARG A 42 3.99 -9.32 11.73
C ARG A 42 4.23 -9.06 10.25
N ASP A 43 3.16 -9.09 9.49
CA ASP A 43 3.17 -8.59 8.13
C ASP A 43 3.06 -7.05 8.13
N PHE A 44 3.54 -6.40 7.10
CA PHE A 44 3.50 -4.95 6.96
C PHE A 44 2.44 -4.51 5.95
N CYS A 45 1.52 -3.65 6.39
CA CYS A 45 0.44 -3.12 5.57
C CYS A 45 0.68 -1.65 5.24
N ILE A 46 0.84 -1.33 3.97
CA ILE A 46 0.92 0.05 3.47
C ILE A 46 -0.46 0.44 2.95
N MET A 47 -1.11 1.34 3.68
CA MET A 47 -2.47 1.76 3.40
C MET A 47 -2.71 3.20 3.87
N GLY A 48 -3.94 3.70 3.68
CA GLY A 48 -4.30 5.08 4.02
C GLY A 48 -3.74 6.06 2.99
N GLY A 49 -4.39 7.15 2.60
CA GLY A 49 -3.99 7.91 1.44
C GLY A 49 -3.84 7.02 0.19
N GLU A 50 -2.92 7.37 -0.72
CA GLU A 50 -2.61 6.56 -1.91
C GLU A 50 -1.11 6.31 -2.03
N PRO A 51 -0.62 5.13 -1.64
CA PRO A 51 0.81 4.85 -1.65
C PRO A 51 1.44 4.79 -3.05
N LEU A 52 0.65 4.57 -4.09
CA LEU A 52 1.14 4.40 -5.46
C LEU A 52 0.97 5.66 -6.34
N CYS A 53 0.43 6.77 -5.82
CA CYS A 53 0.46 8.02 -6.55
C CYS A 53 1.89 8.58 -6.64
N GLU A 54 2.17 9.38 -7.65
CA GLU A 54 3.52 9.87 -7.97
C GLU A 54 4.22 10.49 -6.75
N GLN A 55 3.51 11.29 -5.97
CA GLN A 55 4.05 11.98 -4.79
C GLN A 55 4.51 11.02 -3.68
N ASN A 56 3.86 9.85 -3.56
CA ASN A 56 4.11 8.90 -2.48
C ASN A 56 5.00 7.70 -2.89
N GLN A 57 5.21 7.47 -4.19
CA GLN A 57 5.94 6.30 -4.69
C GLN A 57 7.37 6.19 -4.14
N LEU A 58 8.09 7.29 -4.01
CA LEU A 58 9.47 7.24 -3.51
C LEU A 58 9.52 6.71 -2.09
N LEU A 59 8.71 7.24 -1.19
CA LEU A 59 8.67 6.79 0.21
C LEU A 59 8.18 5.34 0.31
N THR A 60 7.16 4.99 -0.46
CA THR A 60 6.64 3.60 -0.52
C THR A 60 7.74 2.62 -0.95
N LEU A 61 8.50 2.95 -1.98
CA LEU A 61 9.62 2.11 -2.45
C LEU A 61 10.74 2.01 -1.41
N LEU A 62 11.11 3.12 -0.76
CA LEU A 62 12.13 3.12 0.29
C LEU A 62 11.72 2.24 1.48
N LEU A 63 10.47 2.33 1.92
CA LEU A 63 9.90 1.48 2.97
C LEU A 63 10.00 -0.01 2.61
N ILE A 64 9.52 -0.37 1.43
CA ILE A 64 9.55 -1.75 0.95
C ILE A 64 10.98 -2.28 0.88
N ASN A 65 11.91 -1.51 0.31
CA ASN A 65 13.31 -1.91 0.19
C ASN A 65 13.94 -2.17 1.55
N THR A 66 13.78 -1.23 2.48
CA THR A 66 14.41 -1.35 3.80
C THR A 66 13.79 -2.47 4.62
N ILE A 67 12.47 -2.68 4.54
CA ILE A 67 11.83 -3.81 5.24
C ILE A 67 12.29 -5.14 4.64
N LYS A 68 12.35 -5.27 3.32
CA LYS A 68 12.84 -6.51 2.69
C LYS A 68 14.32 -6.79 2.96
N GLU A 69 15.13 -5.76 3.12
CA GLU A 69 16.54 -5.91 3.49
C GLU A 69 16.73 -6.36 4.95
N LYS A 70 16.05 -5.72 5.88
CA LYS A 70 16.22 -5.96 7.32
C LYS A 70 15.35 -7.09 7.88
N LEU A 71 14.16 -7.32 7.29
CA LEU A 71 13.17 -8.30 7.69
C LEU A 71 12.66 -9.08 6.45
N PRO A 72 13.50 -9.91 5.83
CA PRO A 72 13.20 -10.53 4.52
C PRO A 72 11.96 -11.42 4.53
N ASP A 73 11.61 -12.00 5.67
CA ASP A 73 10.44 -12.88 5.82
C ASP A 73 9.12 -12.12 6.02
N THR A 74 9.18 -10.79 6.23
CA THR A 74 7.99 -9.96 6.39
C THR A 74 7.25 -9.83 5.06
N LYS A 75 5.98 -10.25 5.02
CA LYS A 75 5.11 -9.99 3.86
C LYS A 75 4.66 -8.53 3.85
N ILE A 76 4.64 -7.96 2.65
CA ILE A 76 4.23 -6.57 2.42
C ILE A 76 2.95 -6.55 1.60
N TYR A 77 1.92 -5.97 2.20
CA TYR A 77 0.61 -5.72 1.59
C TYR A 77 0.49 -4.24 1.24
N VAL A 78 0.01 -3.95 0.04
CA VAL A 78 -0.22 -2.56 -0.41
C VAL A 78 -1.67 -2.40 -0.84
N TRP A 79 -2.35 -1.40 -0.29
CA TRP A 79 -3.69 -0.99 -0.74
C TRP A 79 -3.57 0.20 -1.68
N THR A 80 -4.28 0.16 -2.79
CA THR A 80 -4.32 1.24 -3.76
C THR A 80 -5.72 1.44 -4.31
N GLY A 81 -6.06 2.68 -4.63
CA GLY A 81 -7.28 3.01 -5.36
C GLY A 81 -7.17 2.85 -6.87
N TYR A 82 -5.97 2.57 -7.41
CA TYR A 82 -5.79 2.25 -8.82
C TYR A 82 -6.14 0.78 -9.09
N TYR A 83 -6.54 0.46 -10.32
CA TYR A 83 -6.65 -0.93 -10.76
C TYR A 83 -5.29 -1.47 -11.21
N TYR A 84 -5.01 -2.71 -10.89
CA TYR A 84 -3.75 -3.39 -11.26
C TYR A 84 -3.47 -3.32 -12.77
N ASP A 85 -4.50 -3.56 -13.59
CA ASP A 85 -4.38 -3.51 -15.05
C ASP A 85 -3.93 -2.14 -15.59
N ASP A 86 -4.20 -1.06 -14.87
CA ASP A 86 -3.74 0.28 -15.24
C ASP A 86 -2.32 0.56 -14.72
N LEU A 87 -1.97 0.00 -13.56
CA LEU A 87 -0.62 0.13 -12.99
C LEU A 87 0.43 -0.57 -13.85
N ILE A 88 0.15 -1.78 -14.35
CA ILE A 88 1.09 -2.54 -15.17
C ILE A 88 1.32 -1.93 -16.56
N LYS A 89 0.41 -1.12 -17.07
CA LYS A 89 0.58 -0.37 -18.33
C LYS A 89 1.61 0.76 -18.22
N GLN A 90 1.95 1.22 -17.01
CA GLN A 90 2.90 2.30 -16.75
C GLN A 90 4.36 1.78 -16.79
N THR A 91 4.77 1.15 -17.88
CA THR A 91 6.06 0.45 -18.01
C THR A 91 7.29 1.36 -17.89
N THR A 92 7.15 2.66 -18.14
CA THR A 92 8.24 3.65 -18.00
C THR A 92 8.38 4.18 -16.57
N ASN A 93 7.42 3.92 -15.69
CA ASN A 93 7.50 4.32 -14.28
C ASN A 93 8.30 3.29 -13.47
N GLY A 94 9.62 3.45 -13.43
CA GLY A 94 10.53 2.51 -12.78
C GLY A 94 10.25 2.32 -11.28
N LYS A 95 9.87 3.38 -10.54
CA LYS A 95 9.53 3.28 -9.10
C LYS A 95 8.30 2.39 -8.90
N LEU A 96 7.26 2.63 -9.68
CA LEU A 96 6.03 1.83 -9.61
C LEU A 96 6.29 0.36 -9.94
N GLN A 97 7.04 0.09 -11.01
CA GLN A 97 7.37 -1.28 -11.41
C GLN A 97 8.17 -2.02 -10.32
N GLU A 98 9.15 -1.35 -9.68
CA GLU A 98 9.90 -1.94 -8.57
C GLU A 98 9.03 -2.19 -7.34
N ILE A 99 8.08 -1.30 -7.02
CA ILE A 99 7.10 -1.53 -5.94
C ILE A 99 6.29 -2.80 -6.22
N LEU A 100 5.71 -2.91 -7.42
CA LEU A 100 4.89 -4.07 -7.83
C LEU A 100 5.68 -5.38 -7.83
N LYS A 101 6.97 -5.34 -8.16
CA LYS A 101 7.86 -6.50 -8.14
C LYS A 101 8.20 -6.95 -6.71
N LYS A 102 8.38 -6.03 -5.78
CA LYS A 102 8.88 -6.30 -4.43
C LYS A 102 7.80 -6.53 -3.39
N ALA A 103 6.65 -5.88 -3.50
CA ALA A 103 5.49 -6.16 -2.66
C ALA A 103 5.00 -7.60 -2.86
N ASP A 104 4.35 -8.16 -1.86
CA ASP A 104 3.86 -9.54 -1.90
C ASP A 104 2.40 -9.59 -2.35
N VAL A 105 1.58 -8.70 -1.83
CA VAL A 105 0.13 -8.66 -2.11
C VAL A 105 -0.31 -7.23 -2.40
N LEU A 106 -1.09 -7.07 -3.45
CA LEU A 106 -1.76 -5.81 -3.80
C LEU A 106 -3.27 -5.97 -3.59
N ILE A 107 -3.87 -5.04 -2.90
CA ILE A 107 -5.33 -4.87 -2.86
C ILE A 107 -5.66 -3.66 -3.72
N ASP A 108 -6.29 -3.89 -4.87
CA ASP A 108 -6.48 -2.90 -5.90
C ASP A 108 -7.90 -2.35 -5.98
N GLY A 109 -8.05 -1.23 -6.66
CA GLY A 109 -9.32 -0.62 -7.01
C GLY A 109 -9.83 0.40 -5.99
N PRO A 110 -10.54 1.43 -6.47
CA PRO A 110 -11.10 2.46 -5.61
C PRO A 110 -12.23 1.90 -4.74
N TYR A 111 -12.43 2.51 -3.58
CA TYR A 111 -13.62 2.19 -2.79
C TYR A 111 -14.88 2.71 -3.48
N ILE A 112 -15.85 1.83 -3.70
CA ILE A 112 -17.16 2.15 -4.28
C ILE A 112 -18.27 1.89 -3.26
N GLN A 113 -18.87 2.96 -2.75
CA GLN A 113 -19.88 2.89 -1.69
C GLN A 113 -21.06 1.98 -2.03
N SER A 114 -21.54 2.00 -3.27
CA SER A 114 -22.65 1.14 -3.71
C SER A 114 -22.31 -0.35 -3.76
N GLN A 115 -21.03 -0.70 -3.71
CA GLN A 115 -20.52 -2.07 -3.68
C GLN A 115 -19.92 -2.45 -2.32
N ARG A 116 -20.16 -1.62 -1.30
CA ARG A 116 -19.68 -1.88 0.06
C ARG A 116 -20.18 -3.22 0.57
N ASP A 117 -19.25 -4.01 1.11
CA ASP A 117 -19.57 -5.30 1.72
C ASP A 117 -18.58 -5.60 2.85
N ILE A 118 -19.04 -5.55 4.09
CA ILE A 118 -18.23 -5.77 5.29
C ILE A 118 -17.83 -7.22 5.53
N THR A 119 -18.36 -8.16 4.75
CA THR A 119 -18.02 -9.58 4.85
C THR A 119 -16.80 -9.95 4.00
N LEU A 120 -16.35 -9.03 3.11
CA LEU A 120 -15.18 -9.24 2.28
C LEU A 120 -13.89 -9.24 3.11
N SER A 121 -13.00 -10.18 2.84
CA SER A 121 -11.67 -10.18 3.41
C SER A 121 -10.83 -9.05 2.82
N MET A 122 -10.18 -8.25 3.69
CA MET A 122 -9.17 -7.22 3.37
C MET A 122 -9.62 -6.12 2.39
N ARG A 123 -10.90 -6.07 2.02
CA ARG A 123 -11.46 -5.14 1.03
C ARG A 123 -12.71 -4.48 1.57
N GLY A 124 -13.01 -3.28 1.09
CA GLY A 124 -14.21 -2.53 1.48
C GLY A 124 -15.38 -2.65 0.50
N SER A 125 -15.11 -2.93 -0.78
CA SER A 125 -16.12 -3.03 -1.83
C SER A 125 -15.82 -4.14 -2.83
N LYS A 126 -16.86 -4.66 -3.47
CA LYS A 126 -16.80 -5.88 -4.31
C LYS A 126 -15.95 -5.73 -5.58
N ASN A 127 -15.75 -4.51 -6.06
CA ASN A 127 -14.91 -4.21 -7.23
C ASN A 127 -13.42 -4.39 -6.97
N GLN A 128 -13.00 -4.38 -5.70
CA GLN A 128 -11.60 -4.53 -5.30
C GLN A 128 -11.16 -5.99 -5.37
N SER A 129 -9.88 -6.23 -5.69
CA SER A 129 -9.29 -7.57 -5.80
C SER A 129 -8.10 -7.73 -4.86
N ILE A 130 -7.84 -8.96 -4.43
CA ILE A 130 -6.62 -9.33 -3.71
C ILE A 130 -5.71 -10.05 -4.72
N ILE A 131 -4.56 -9.49 -5.00
CA ILE A 131 -3.64 -9.95 -6.05
C ILE A 131 -2.32 -10.40 -5.41
N ASN A 132 -1.98 -11.67 -5.57
CA ASN A 132 -0.68 -12.19 -5.15
C ASN A 132 0.37 -11.87 -6.22
N LEU A 133 1.16 -10.84 -5.98
CA LEU A 133 2.16 -10.36 -6.93
C LEU A 133 3.30 -11.37 -7.15
N LYS A 134 3.57 -12.25 -6.19
CA LYS A 134 4.64 -13.27 -6.32
C LYS A 134 4.24 -14.42 -7.25
N GLU A 135 2.96 -14.67 -7.40
CA GLU A 135 2.46 -15.69 -8.34
C GLU A 135 2.41 -15.17 -9.77
N ILE A 136 2.15 -13.89 -9.96
CA ILE A 136 2.08 -13.26 -11.29
C ILE A 136 3.47 -13.02 -11.87
N ASN A 137 4.45 -12.69 -11.02
CA ASN A 137 5.82 -12.37 -11.42
C ASN A 137 6.75 -13.61 -11.51
N LYS A 138 6.20 -14.79 -11.45
CA LYS A 138 6.93 -16.05 -11.73
C LYS A 138 7.03 -16.28 -13.27
#